data_8e9a0be5c65bb5ee9bedaa28170de832
#
_entry.id   8e9a0be5c65bb5ee9bedaa28170de832
#
_cell.length_a   1.000
_cell.length_b   1.000
_cell.length_c   1.000
_cell.angle_alpha   90.00
_cell.angle_beta   90.00
_cell.angle_gamma   90.00
#
_symmetry.space_group_name_H-M   'P 1'
#
loop_
_entity.id
_entity.type
_entity.pdbx_description
1 polymer ?
#
loop_
_entity_poly.entity_id
_entity_poly.type
_entity_poly.pdbx_seq_one_letter_code
_entity_poly.pdbx_strand_id
1 'polypeptide(L)'
;MGDSTISDKRFDDRVDLDTDLSGFETLRIVGRSLQFIGRVKVFFSIKILFAVVSVLPPLLVPWILKIIVDQVILQQPVDVLNTNIPDIFIPMLGLIDGLTPSEIMFAITSFMLVTLAIFGLRAAPAEQAEAWGLPIGYDAATQSEQALSAGGSKANGIWGLIELSLTIRMTQRLANDLRIQLMERLTRLEMTTLDDQRIGDSVYRVMYDSPMLPGICYRLTIEPLLLILGTALNIYLMQSTYGDVVPDLLKLAVFLVFFILFITIPLTGLARRLQQINRAAGASTTNAMEESIENISAVQSLGASKKEIERFSDASEESYRRHRHTALFDALISMVNYICIFGSMAIAFVLISNSVIDNELTVGDYSALISMFFMLSSAAGGLGLYWVEIQKNIAAVRRVFFFIDHTSEYNEDTRRMRRIQKGVKIRNVDFSYPDGRSALKNINLDLPLGKVIAVVGPTG
;
A
#
# COMPACT_ATOMS: atom_id res chain seq x y z
N MET A 1 -20.87 -29.79 22.67
CA MET A 1 -21.28 -29.12 21.45
C MET A 1 -20.07 -29.09 20.57
N GLY A 2 -20.16 -29.71 19.43
CA GLY A 2 -19.13 -30.43 18.74
C GLY A 2 -17.90 -29.68 18.36
N ASP A 3 -16.85 -30.26 18.77
CA ASP A 3 -15.48 -30.15 18.28
C ASP A 3 -15.50 -30.54 16.80
N SER A 4 -15.65 -29.55 15.90
CA SER A 4 -15.55 -29.80 14.47
C SER A 4 -14.07 -29.94 14.13
N THR A 5 -13.70 -31.15 14.17
CA THR A 5 -12.56 -31.85 13.63
C THR A 5 -11.74 -31.07 12.62
N ILE A 6 -10.47 -31.04 12.92
CA ILE A 6 -9.30 -30.59 12.18
C ILE A 6 -9.23 -31.14 10.72
N SER A 7 -10.11 -32.08 10.33
CA SER A 7 -10.03 -32.80 9.06
C SER A 7 -10.64 -32.15 7.83
N ASP A 8 -11.32 -31.01 7.97
CA ASP A 8 -12.02 -30.40 6.84
C ASP A 8 -11.35 -29.10 6.35
N LYS A 9 -10.03 -29.04 6.53
CA LYS A 9 -9.24 -27.88 6.19
C LYS A 9 -8.55 -28.07 4.85
N ARG A 10 -9.34 -28.09 3.77
CA ARG A 10 -8.75 -27.86 2.45
C ARG A 10 -8.04 -26.52 2.49
N PHE A 11 -6.79 -26.54 2.05
CA PHE A 11 -5.87 -25.42 2.13
C PHE A 11 -6.40 -24.16 1.40
N ASP A 12 -7.15 -24.35 0.31
CA ASP A 12 -7.68 -23.30 -0.55
C ASP A 12 -8.84 -22.50 0.09
N ASP A 13 -9.73 -23.15 0.83
CA ASP A 13 -10.96 -22.51 1.31
C ASP A 13 -10.74 -21.51 2.44
N ARG A 14 -9.53 -21.43 3.01
CA ARG A 14 -9.29 -20.65 4.24
C ARG A 14 -8.42 -19.44 4.09
N VAL A 15 -7.53 -19.45 3.11
CA VAL A 15 -6.61 -18.33 2.88
C VAL A 15 -7.22 -17.33 1.93
N ASP A 16 -8.07 -17.82 1.03
CA ASP A 16 -8.77 -17.01 0.02
C ASP A 16 -10.18 -16.60 0.45
N LEU A 17 -10.78 -17.26 1.45
CA LEU A 17 -11.93 -16.70 2.12
C LEU A 17 -11.48 -15.41 2.82
N ASP A 18 -11.84 -14.31 2.23
CA ASP A 18 -11.74 -12.96 2.79
C ASP A 18 -12.62 -12.90 4.06
N THR A 19 -12.18 -13.56 5.12
CA THR A 19 -12.79 -13.35 6.44
C THR A 19 -12.50 -11.90 6.80
N ASP A 20 -13.53 -11.19 7.20
CA ASP A 20 -13.43 -9.82 7.70
C ASP A 20 -12.34 -9.76 8.79
N LEU A 21 -11.15 -9.28 8.41
CA LEU A 21 -10.07 -9.10 9.37
C LEU A 21 -10.48 -8.02 10.34
N SER A 22 -10.51 -8.37 11.62
CA SER A 22 -10.72 -7.38 12.66
C SER A 22 -9.60 -6.33 12.64
N GLY A 23 -9.89 -5.10 13.07
CA GLY A 23 -8.84 -4.05 13.15
C GLY A 23 -7.64 -4.49 14.00
N PHE A 24 -7.85 -5.35 15.00
CA PHE A 24 -6.80 -5.88 15.86
C PHE A 24 -5.90 -6.89 15.13
N GLU A 25 -6.48 -7.78 14.33
CA GLU A 25 -5.71 -8.73 13.49
C GLU A 25 -4.89 -7.98 12.43
N THR A 26 -5.49 -6.95 11.84
CA THR A 26 -4.79 -6.02 10.94
C THR A 26 -3.54 -5.44 11.59
N LEU A 27 -3.66 -4.87 12.79
CA LEU A 27 -2.54 -4.32 13.53
C LEU A 27 -1.49 -5.38 13.92
N ARG A 28 -1.92 -6.59 14.24
CA ARG A 28 -1.01 -7.71 14.53
C ARG A 28 -0.17 -8.11 13.32
N ILE A 29 -0.79 -8.19 12.13
CA ILE A 29 -0.09 -8.50 10.88
C ILE A 29 0.89 -7.37 10.53
N VAL A 30 0.48 -6.12 10.66
CA VAL A 30 1.37 -4.96 10.46
C VAL A 30 2.55 -5.02 11.45
N GLY A 31 2.28 -5.21 12.74
CA GLY A 31 3.32 -5.32 13.76
C GLY A 31 4.34 -6.43 13.48
N ARG A 32 3.87 -7.59 13.01
CA ARG A 32 4.72 -8.69 12.59
C ARG A 32 5.54 -8.33 11.34
N SER A 33 4.93 -7.66 10.37
CA SER A 33 5.61 -7.20 9.16
C SER A 33 6.76 -6.24 9.49
N LEU A 34 6.57 -5.36 10.49
CA LEU A 34 7.59 -4.43 10.95
C LEU A 34 8.83 -5.12 11.54
N GLN A 35 8.71 -6.34 12.07
CA GLN A 35 9.86 -7.11 12.58
C GLN A 35 10.90 -7.41 11.48
N PHE A 36 10.46 -7.52 10.22
CA PHE A 36 11.36 -7.72 9.08
C PHE A 36 12.26 -6.51 8.81
N ILE A 37 11.90 -5.32 9.27
CA ILE A 37 12.74 -4.11 9.19
C ILE A 37 14.08 -4.31 9.89
N GLY A 38 14.12 -5.14 10.93
CA GLY A 38 15.36 -5.48 11.64
C GLY A 38 16.49 -5.97 10.72
N ARG A 39 16.15 -6.57 9.56
CA ARG A 39 17.11 -7.07 8.56
C ARG A 39 17.74 -5.96 7.72
N VAL A 40 17.05 -4.83 7.59
CA VAL A 40 17.46 -3.67 6.76
C VAL A 40 17.54 -2.38 7.59
N LYS A 41 17.70 -2.48 8.90
CA LYS A 41 17.63 -1.36 9.87
C LYS A 41 18.45 -0.13 9.48
N VAL A 42 19.64 -0.31 8.93
CA VAL A 42 20.52 0.82 8.54
C VAL A 42 19.92 1.59 7.37
N PHE A 43 19.53 0.89 6.29
CA PHE A 43 18.89 1.54 5.14
C PHE A 43 17.58 2.20 5.54
N PHE A 44 16.80 1.54 6.39
CA PHE A 44 15.54 2.05 6.89
C PHE A 44 15.70 3.33 7.70
N SER A 45 16.69 3.38 8.64
CA SER A 45 16.96 4.58 9.45
C SER A 45 17.42 5.75 8.58
N ILE A 46 18.32 5.50 7.62
CA ILE A 46 18.77 6.54 6.69
C ILE A 46 17.58 7.04 5.87
N LYS A 47 16.73 6.13 5.38
CA LYS A 47 15.55 6.51 4.61
C LYS A 47 14.56 7.35 5.41
N ILE A 48 14.30 7.01 6.68
CA ILE A 48 13.45 7.82 7.56
C ILE A 48 14.02 9.22 7.70
N LEU A 49 15.32 9.37 7.91
CA LEU A 49 15.96 10.69 7.99
C LEU A 49 15.73 11.50 6.71
N PHE A 50 15.94 10.88 5.55
CA PHE A 50 15.68 11.52 4.25
C PHE A 50 14.21 11.92 4.09
N ALA A 51 13.29 11.04 4.48
CA ALA A 51 11.86 11.29 4.39
C ALA A 51 11.38 12.39 5.33
N VAL A 52 11.90 12.46 6.56
CA VAL A 52 11.59 13.55 7.51
C VAL A 52 12.08 14.89 6.99
N VAL A 53 13.32 14.95 6.46
CA VAL A 53 13.84 16.19 5.85
C VAL A 53 13.00 16.63 4.66
N SER A 54 12.46 15.70 3.88
CA SER A 54 11.58 15.99 2.73
C SER A 54 10.23 16.63 3.12
N VAL A 55 9.85 16.62 4.40
CA VAL A 55 8.64 17.30 4.90
C VAL A 55 8.84 18.82 5.00
N LEU A 56 10.10 19.29 5.18
CA LEU A 56 10.39 20.71 5.44
C LEU A 56 10.18 21.65 4.25
N PRO A 57 10.64 21.34 3.00
CA PRO A 57 10.52 22.29 1.89
C PRO A 57 9.08 22.72 1.57
N PRO A 58 8.05 21.88 1.58
CA PRO A 58 6.66 22.30 1.40
C PRO A 58 6.18 23.32 2.42
N LEU A 59 6.68 23.27 3.66
CA LEU A 59 6.29 24.18 4.74
C LEU A 59 6.84 25.62 4.52
N LEU A 60 7.82 25.79 3.62
CA LEU A 60 8.34 27.12 3.25
C LEU A 60 7.44 27.85 2.24
N VAL A 61 6.67 27.10 1.44
CA VAL A 61 5.88 27.67 0.34
C VAL A 61 4.92 28.78 0.78
N PRO A 62 4.14 28.64 1.88
CA PRO A 62 3.26 29.70 2.34
C PRO A 62 3.97 31.02 2.62
N TRP A 63 5.14 30.95 3.24
CA TRP A 63 5.94 32.14 3.62
C TRP A 63 6.57 32.81 2.41
N ILE A 64 7.01 32.02 1.44
CA ILE A 64 7.50 32.53 0.15
C ILE A 64 6.38 33.28 -0.57
N LEU A 65 5.17 32.72 -0.61
CA LEU A 65 4.01 33.39 -1.20
C LEU A 65 3.68 34.69 -0.49
N LYS A 66 3.73 34.73 0.85
CA LYS A 66 3.55 35.96 1.63
C LYS A 66 4.56 37.02 1.24
N ILE A 67 5.85 36.68 1.20
CA ILE A 67 6.92 37.62 0.83
C ILE A 67 6.71 38.15 -0.60
N ILE A 68 6.35 37.31 -1.55
CA ILE A 68 6.06 37.75 -2.92
C ILE A 68 4.92 38.77 -2.95
N VAL A 69 3.83 38.50 -2.23
CA VAL A 69 2.67 39.37 -2.23
C VAL A 69 2.98 40.70 -1.53
N ASP A 70 3.50 40.65 -0.30
CA ASP A 70 3.68 41.87 0.50
C ASP A 70 4.86 42.73 0.01
N GLN A 71 6.04 42.14 -0.22
CA GLN A 71 7.27 42.92 -0.56
C GLN A 71 7.46 43.16 -2.05
N VAL A 72 7.05 42.20 -2.94
CA VAL A 72 7.27 42.36 -4.38
C VAL A 72 6.06 43.01 -5.05
N ILE A 73 4.84 42.54 -4.81
CA ILE A 73 3.65 43.05 -5.50
C ILE A 73 3.17 44.37 -4.85
N LEU A 74 2.98 44.35 -3.53
CA LEU A 74 2.47 45.49 -2.78
C LEU A 74 3.58 46.50 -2.37
N GLN A 75 4.85 46.11 -2.50
CA GLN A 75 6.03 46.90 -2.18
C GLN A 75 6.00 47.46 -0.75
N GLN A 76 5.46 46.70 0.19
CA GLN A 76 5.45 47.06 1.61
C GLN A 76 6.88 46.97 2.17
N PRO A 77 7.27 47.91 3.07
CA PRO A 77 8.57 47.83 3.71
C PRO A 77 8.68 46.56 4.56
N VAL A 78 9.88 45.99 4.61
CA VAL A 78 10.16 44.84 5.47
C VAL A 78 10.13 45.29 6.93
N ASP A 79 9.09 44.91 7.67
CA ASP A 79 9.02 45.17 9.10
C ASP A 79 9.19 43.85 9.86
N VAL A 80 10.42 43.58 10.30
CA VAL A 80 10.79 42.34 11.00
C VAL A 80 10.06 42.20 12.34
N LEU A 81 9.64 43.32 12.95
CA LEU A 81 9.02 43.31 14.29
C LEU A 81 7.51 43.07 14.26
N ASN A 82 6.83 43.47 13.19
CA ASN A 82 5.37 43.40 13.07
C ASN A 82 4.90 42.40 11.97
N THR A 83 5.81 41.61 11.45
CA THR A 83 5.46 40.65 10.39
C THR A 83 5.00 39.32 11.01
N ASN A 84 3.82 38.86 10.63
CA ASN A 84 3.30 37.54 11.01
C ASN A 84 4.08 36.43 10.27
N ILE A 85 5.30 36.15 10.72
CA ILE A 85 6.15 35.06 10.23
C ILE A 85 6.72 34.31 11.44
N PRO A 86 6.77 32.98 11.43
CA PRO A 86 7.38 32.20 12.51
C PRO A 86 8.85 32.59 12.72
N ASP A 87 9.29 32.59 13.98
CA ASP A 87 10.64 32.97 14.37
C ASP A 87 11.75 32.24 13.58
N ILE A 88 11.49 30.99 13.21
CA ILE A 88 12.44 30.19 12.44
C ILE A 88 12.72 30.77 11.03
N PHE A 89 11.81 31.57 10.48
CA PHE A 89 11.95 32.19 9.15
C PHE A 89 12.35 33.68 9.20
N ILE A 90 12.44 34.27 10.37
CA ILE A 90 12.90 35.66 10.55
C ILE A 90 14.28 35.92 9.88
N PRO A 91 15.28 35.02 9.98
CA PRO A 91 16.55 35.20 9.29
C PRO A 91 16.41 35.38 7.77
N MET A 92 15.37 34.83 7.19
CA MET A 92 15.07 34.92 5.75
C MET A 92 14.63 36.35 5.37
N LEU A 93 13.88 37.04 6.25
CA LEU A 93 13.51 38.44 6.07
C LEU A 93 14.74 39.36 6.13
N GLY A 94 15.68 39.11 7.03
CA GLY A 94 16.92 39.90 7.11
C GLY A 94 17.78 39.79 5.87
N LEU A 95 17.67 38.71 5.08
CA LEU A 95 18.39 38.56 3.82
C LEU A 95 17.80 39.38 2.66
N ILE A 96 16.52 39.75 2.76
CA ILE A 96 15.81 40.51 1.73
C ILE A 96 15.63 42.01 2.10
N ASP A 97 16.00 42.38 3.31
CA ASP A 97 15.91 43.76 3.77
C ASP A 97 16.84 44.67 2.95
N GLY A 98 16.32 45.81 2.50
CA GLY A 98 17.03 46.74 1.66
C GLY A 98 17.19 46.39 0.17
N LEU A 99 16.66 45.19 -0.26
CA LEU A 99 16.64 44.79 -1.66
C LEU A 99 15.46 45.43 -2.41
N THR A 100 15.68 45.69 -3.71
CA THR A 100 14.60 46.12 -4.61
C THR A 100 13.61 44.94 -4.87
N PRO A 101 12.35 45.20 -5.23
CA PRO A 101 11.39 44.16 -5.55
C PRO A 101 11.86 43.17 -6.62
N SER A 102 12.61 43.62 -7.59
CA SER A 102 13.21 42.77 -8.65
C SER A 102 14.32 41.86 -8.10
N GLU A 103 15.15 42.39 -7.19
CA GLU A 103 16.21 41.57 -6.53
C GLU A 103 15.60 40.53 -5.59
N ILE A 104 14.56 40.89 -4.84
CA ILE A 104 13.81 39.96 -4.00
C ILE A 104 13.23 38.83 -4.85
N MET A 105 12.57 39.18 -5.98
CA MET A 105 12.00 38.17 -6.90
C MET A 105 13.08 37.26 -7.50
N PHE A 106 14.23 37.81 -7.88
CA PHE A 106 15.36 37.02 -8.37
C PHE A 106 15.92 36.09 -7.31
N ALA A 107 16.09 36.58 -6.08
CA ALA A 107 16.56 35.78 -4.95
C ALA A 107 15.59 34.62 -4.63
N ILE A 108 14.29 34.88 -4.54
CA ILE A 108 13.25 33.89 -4.31
C ILE A 108 13.22 32.86 -5.45
N THR A 109 13.23 33.33 -6.71
CA THR A 109 13.22 32.44 -7.88
C THR A 109 14.45 31.54 -7.89
N SER A 110 15.62 32.08 -7.61
CA SER A 110 16.88 31.33 -7.53
C SER A 110 16.83 30.30 -6.39
N PHE A 111 16.34 30.69 -5.22
CA PHE A 111 16.16 29.80 -4.07
C PHE A 111 15.16 28.68 -4.39
N MET A 112 14.02 29.00 -5.01
CA MET A 112 13.04 28.01 -5.43
C MET A 112 13.59 27.04 -6.48
N LEU A 113 14.36 27.53 -7.46
CA LEU A 113 15.00 26.67 -8.47
C LEU A 113 16.02 25.72 -7.83
N VAL A 114 16.84 26.20 -6.88
CA VAL A 114 17.76 25.35 -6.13
C VAL A 114 17.01 24.33 -5.28
N THR A 115 15.98 24.75 -4.57
CA THR A 115 15.13 23.87 -3.78
C THR A 115 14.44 22.82 -4.67
N LEU A 116 13.96 23.23 -5.84
CA LEU A 116 13.37 22.34 -6.83
C LEU A 116 14.41 21.35 -7.39
N ALA A 117 15.62 21.80 -7.69
CA ALA A 117 16.68 20.91 -8.16
C ALA A 117 17.09 19.88 -7.12
N ILE A 118 17.12 20.28 -5.84
CA ILE A 118 17.47 19.38 -4.71
C ILE A 118 16.31 18.45 -4.38
N PHE A 119 15.14 18.98 -4.08
CA PHE A 119 13.99 18.21 -3.56
C PHE A 119 12.95 17.83 -4.63
N GLY A 120 12.93 18.54 -5.76
CA GLY A 120 11.94 18.33 -6.82
C GLY A 120 10.54 18.79 -6.46
N LEU A 121 9.60 18.52 -7.36
CA LEU A 121 8.17 18.67 -7.14
C LEU A 121 7.61 17.38 -6.58
N ARG A 122 6.85 17.46 -5.50
CA ARG A 122 6.21 16.30 -4.89
C ARG A 122 4.98 15.90 -5.72
N ALA A 123 5.14 14.95 -6.64
CA ALA A 123 4.04 14.38 -7.38
C ALA A 123 3.67 12.99 -6.83
N ALA A 124 2.39 12.62 -6.91
CA ALA A 124 1.95 11.28 -6.55
C ALA A 124 2.52 10.24 -7.55
N PRO A 125 2.99 9.07 -7.09
CA PRO A 125 3.65 8.08 -7.96
C PRO A 125 2.80 7.62 -9.15
N ALA A 126 1.48 7.50 -8.99
CA ALA A 126 0.56 7.11 -10.06
C ALA A 126 0.42 8.22 -11.13
N GLU A 127 0.30 9.47 -10.71
CA GLU A 127 0.22 10.63 -11.61
C GLU A 127 1.52 10.83 -12.39
N GLN A 128 2.67 10.46 -11.82
CA GLN A 128 3.96 10.53 -12.52
C GLN A 128 4.08 9.48 -13.63
N ALA A 129 3.64 8.26 -13.39
CA ALA A 129 3.68 7.20 -14.40
C ALA A 129 2.80 7.55 -15.61
N GLU A 130 1.61 8.11 -15.36
CA GLU A 130 0.72 8.60 -16.40
C GLU A 130 1.26 9.85 -17.12
N ALA A 131 1.78 10.83 -16.37
CA ALA A 131 2.31 12.07 -16.93
C ALA A 131 3.56 11.85 -17.81
N TRP A 132 4.34 10.82 -17.54
CA TRP A 132 5.53 10.50 -18.33
C TRP A 132 5.26 9.51 -19.47
N GLY A 133 3.99 9.07 -19.64
CA GLY A 133 3.62 8.11 -20.68
C GLY A 133 4.34 6.76 -20.51
N LEU A 134 4.84 6.47 -19.31
CA LEU A 134 5.46 5.19 -19.03
C LEU A 134 4.38 4.12 -19.04
N PRO A 135 4.56 3.04 -19.82
CA PRO A 135 3.59 1.95 -19.80
C PRO A 135 3.52 1.40 -18.38
N ILE A 136 2.36 1.49 -17.77
CA ILE A 136 2.06 0.76 -16.54
C ILE A 136 2.18 -0.70 -16.93
N GLY A 137 3.05 -1.46 -16.25
CA GLY A 137 3.23 -2.88 -16.54
C GLY A 137 1.89 -3.60 -16.55
N TYR A 138 1.59 -4.26 -17.66
CA TYR A 138 0.31 -4.93 -17.86
C TYR A 138 0.22 -6.27 -17.11
N ASP A 139 1.36 -6.87 -16.80
CA ASP A 139 1.41 -8.10 -16.01
C ASP A 139 1.65 -7.81 -14.52
N ALA A 140 1.15 -8.70 -13.66
CA ALA A 140 1.22 -8.53 -12.21
C ALA A 140 2.67 -8.52 -11.68
N ALA A 141 3.62 -9.20 -12.36
CA ALA A 141 5.02 -9.19 -11.98
C ALA A 141 5.63 -7.81 -12.17
N THR A 142 5.45 -7.24 -13.36
CA THR A 142 5.95 -5.90 -13.69
C THR A 142 5.31 -4.84 -12.79
N GLN A 143 4.01 -4.94 -12.52
CA GLN A 143 3.33 -4.04 -11.58
C GLN A 143 3.89 -4.15 -10.16
N SER A 144 4.16 -5.35 -9.65
CA SER A 144 4.73 -5.56 -8.32
C SER A 144 6.17 -5.04 -8.23
N GLU A 145 7.00 -5.25 -9.25
CA GLU A 145 8.37 -4.72 -9.32
C GLU A 145 8.38 -3.20 -9.44
N GLN A 146 7.47 -2.61 -10.21
CA GLN A 146 7.28 -1.16 -10.29
C GLN A 146 6.81 -0.57 -8.96
N ALA A 147 5.89 -1.23 -8.26
CA ALA A 147 5.44 -0.81 -6.93
C ALA A 147 6.59 -0.79 -5.92
N LEU A 148 7.50 -1.77 -5.97
CA LEU A 148 8.71 -1.79 -5.15
C LEU A 148 9.65 -0.62 -5.48
N SER A 149 9.77 -0.26 -6.75
CA SER A 149 10.62 0.83 -7.21
C SER A 149 10.01 2.20 -6.97
N ALA A 150 8.69 2.35 -7.19
CA ALA A 150 7.95 3.61 -7.04
C ALA A 150 7.56 3.93 -5.60
N GLY A 151 7.51 2.92 -4.73
CA GLY A 151 6.92 3.02 -3.39
C GLY A 151 7.70 3.86 -2.40
N GLY A 152 8.53 4.77 -2.83
CA GLY A 152 9.32 5.33 -1.80
C GLY A 152 9.88 6.72 -1.90
N SER A 153 9.87 7.37 -3.00
CA SER A 153 10.30 8.74 -3.04
C SER A 153 9.27 9.61 -3.72
N LYS A 154 8.77 10.59 -2.99
CA LYS A 154 7.90 11.65 -3.54
C LYS A 154 8.71 12.84 -4.04
N ALA A 155 10.02 12.83 -3.86
CA ALA A 155 10.91 13.89 -4.31
C ALA A 155 11.51 13.53 -5.67
N ASN A 156 11.49 14.45 -6.61
CA ASN A 156 11.96 14.24 -7.98
C ASN A 156 13.34 14.89 -8.26
N GLY A 157 13.92 15.56 -7.26
CA GLY A 157 15.24 16.17 -7.35
C GLY A 157 16.36 15.19 -6.99
N ILE A 158 17.58 15.72 -6.81
CA ILE A 158 18.76 14.94 -6.41
C ILE A 158 18.51 14.16 -5.12
N TRP A 159 17.84 14.79 -4.15
CA TRP A 159 17.43 14.18 -2.89
C TRP A 159 16.53 12.97 -3.12
N GLY A 160 15.55 13.12 -4.01
CA GLY A 160 14.63 12.06 -4.38
C GLY A 160 15.31 10.88 -5.09
N LEU A 161 16.31 11.14 -5.92
CA LEU A 161 17.10 10.07 -6.56
C LEU A 161 17.87 9.24 -5.53
N ILE A 162 18.46 9.89 -4.53
CA ILE A 162 19.15 9.20 -3.44
C ILE A 162 18.14 8.39 -2.62
N GLU A 163 17.01 9.00 -2.25
CA GLU A 163 15.94 8.33 -1.51
C GLU A 163 15.37 7.15 -2.28
N LEU A 164 15.13 7.28 -3.58
CA LEU A 164 14.68 6.19 -4.45
C LEU A 164 15.68 5.04 -4.49
N SER A 165 16.98 5.34 -4.64
CA SER A 165 18.04 4.32 -4.61
C SER A 165 18.05 3.55 -3.28
N LEU A 166 17.90 4.25 -2.15
CA LEU A 166 17.78 3.62 -0.83
C LEU A 166 16.53 2.75 -0.71
N THR A 167 15.41 3.23 -1.23
CA THR A 167 14.14 2.49 -1.25
C THR A 167 14.27 1.21 -2.03
N ILE A 168 14.75 1.27 -3.27
CA ILE A 168 14.91 0.09 -4.12
C ILE A 168 15.82 -0.93 -3.43
N ARG A 169 16.96 -0.50 -2.89
CA ARG A 169 17.87 -1.41 -2.17
C ARG A 169 17.23 -2.06 -0.95
N MET A 170 16.45 -1.30 -0.20
CA MET A 170 15.76 -1.79 1.00
C MET A 170 14.64 -2.75 0.64
N THR A 171 13.75 -2.35 -0.27
CA THR A 171 12.56 -3.14 -0.65
C THR A 171 12.93 -4.41 -1.38
N GLN A 172 13.90 -4.35 -2.30
CA GLN A 172 14.39 -5.53 -3.01
C GLN A 172 15.07 -6.53 -2.07
N ARG A 173 15.85 -6.07 -1.10
CA ARG A 173 16.43 -6.98 -0.08
C ARG A 173 15.34 -7.68 0.72
N LEU A 174 14.35 -6.92 1.21
CA LEU A 174 13.24 -7.50 1.97
C LEU A 174 12.44 -8.49 1.13
N ALA A 175 12.12 -8.15 -0.12
CA ALA A 175 11.37 -9.02 -1.02
C ALA A 175 12.16 -10.30 -1.34
N ASN A 176 13.45 -10.18 -1.64
CA ASN A 176 14.30 -11.33 -1.95
C ASN A 176 14.48 -12.24 -0.74
N ASP A 177 14.73 -11.68 0.45
CA ASP A 177 14.83 -12.47 1.69
C ASP A 177 13.52 -13.23 1.95
N LEU A 178 12.38 -12.60 1.69
CA LEU A 178 11.08 -13.22 1.86
C LEU A 178 10.83 -14.32 0.81
N ARG A 179 11.18 -14.05 -0.46
CA ARG A 179 11.08 -15.04 -1.55
C ARG A 179 11.92 -16.28 -1.25
N ILE A 180 13.16 -16.09 -0.77
CA ILE A 180 14.04 -17.19 -0.37
C ILE A 180 13.41 -18.00 0.76
N GLN A 181 12.88 -17.34 1.80
CA GLN A 181 12.21 -18.03 2.90
C GLN A 181 10.96 -18.78 2.45
N LEU A 182 10.14 -18.18 1.59
CA LEU A 182 8.97 -18.84 1.02
C LEU A 182 9.37 -20.07 0.21
N MET A 183 10.38 -19.94 -0.65
CA MET A 183 10.86 -21.06 -1.44
C MET A 183 11.41 -22.17 -0.56
N GLU A 184 12.21 -21.82 0.46
CA GLU A 184 12.71 -22.79 1.43
C GLU A 184 11.58 -23.49 2.19
N ARG A 185 10.52 -22.79 2.55
CA ARG A 185 9.36 -23.38 3.19
C ARG A 185 8.56 -24.28 2.25
N LEU A 186 8.29 -23.78 1.03
CA LEU A 186 7.56 -24.57 0.02
C LEU A 186 8.26 -25.89 -0.32
N THR A 187 9.59 -25.87 -0.42
CA THR A 187 10.37 -27.11 -0.70
C THR A 187 10.43 -28.09 0.48
N ARG A 188 9.96 -27.69 1.64
CA ARG A 188 9.92 -28.51 2.86
C ARG A 188 8.49 -28.80 3.35
N LEU A 189 7.48 -28.41 2.59
CA LEU A 189 6.09 -28.77 2.90
C LEU A 189 5.83 -30.25 2.61
N GLU A 190 4.86 -30.79 3.33
CA GLU A 190 4.36 -32.16 3.06
C GLU A 190 3.79 -32.27 1.66
N MET A 191 4.08 -33.37 0.95
CA MET A 191 3.56 -33.62 -0.40
C MET A 191 2.03 -33.57 -0.45
N THR A 192 1.36 -34.03 0.57
CA THR A 192 -0.11 -33.95 0.68
C THR A 192 -0.64 -32.52 0.68
N THR A 193 0.12 -31.59 1.26
CA THR A 193 -0.22 -30.17 1.24
C THR A 193 0.06 -29.54 -0.13
N LEU A 194 1.09 -30.02 -0.84
CA LEU A 194 1.45 -29.54 -2.18
C LEU A 194 0.53 -30.09 -3.26
N ASP A 195 0.08 -31.35 -3.15
CA ASP A 195 -0.84 -32.00 -4.11
C ASP A 195 -2.22 -31.34 -4.14
N ASP A 196 -2.66 -30.79 -3.01
CA ASP A 196 -3.92 -30.01 -2.90
C ASP A 196 -3.78 -28.59 -3.50
N GLN A 197 -2.56 -28.16 -3.85
CA GLN A 197 -2.29 -26.82 -4.36
C GLN A 197 -2.07 -26.84 -5.87
N ARG A 198 -2.68 -25.90 -6.56
CA ARG A 198 -2.28 -25.60 -7.94
C ARG A 198 -0.86 -25.01 -7.93
N ILE A 199 0.07 -25.62 -8.65
CA ILE A 199 1.48 -25.17 -8.74
C ILE A 199 1.56 -23.68 -9.08
N GLY A 200 0.67 -23.21 -9.98
CA GLY A 200 0.59 -21.81 -10.38
C GLY A 200 0.27 -20.86 -9.22
N ASP A 201 -0.58 -21.29 -8.29
CA ASP A 201 -0.94 -20.47 -7.11
C ASP A 201 0.24 -20.29 -6.15
N SER A 202 1.02 -21.35 -5.89
CA SER A 202 2.24 -21.27 -5.08
C SER A 202 3.30 -20.35 -5.71
N VAL A 203 3.50 -20.44 -7.04
CA VAL A 203 4.39 -19.54 -7.78
C VAL A 203 3.90 -18.11 -7.70
N TYR A 204 2.59 -17.89 -7.87
CA TYR A 204 1.98 -16.57 -7.75
C TYR A 204 2.27 -15.93 -6.38
N ARG A 205 2.10 -16.67 -5.30
CA ARG A 205 2.33 -16.16 -3.93
C ARG A 205 3.80 -15.79 -3.68
N VAL A 206 4.74 -16.62 -4.16
CA VAL A 206 6.17 -16.30 -4.03
C VAL A 206 6.55 -15.06 -4.82
N MET A 207 6.03 -14.93 -6.04
CA MET A 207 6.45 -13.85 -6.94
C MET A 207 5.69 -12.55 -6.72
N TYR A 208 4.38 -12.62 -6.49
CA TYR A 208 3.49 -11.44 -6.51
C TYR A 208 3.03 -10.96 -5.14
N ASP A 209 2.81 -11.85 -4.18
CA ASP A 209 2.41 -11.45 -2.83
C ASP A 209 3.59 -11.00 -1.96
N SER A 210 4.80 -11.55 -2.21
CA SER A 210 5.98 -11.21 -1.42
C SER A 210 6.36 -9.71 -1.47
N PRO A 211 6.22 -8.98 -2.59
CA PRO A 211 6.49 -7.54 -2.64
C PRO A 211 5.57 -6.68 -1.79
N MET A 212 4.41 -7.20 -1.38
CA MET A 212 3.46 -6.45 -0.55
C MET A 212 3.98 -6.21 0.88
N LEU A 213 4.83 -7.12 1.40
CA LEU A 213 5.43 -6.95 2.73
C LEU A 213 6.33 -5.70 2.84
N PRO A 214 7.30 -5.44 1.94
CA PRO A 214 8.04 -4.18 1.91
C PRO A 214 7.14 -2.94 1.81
N GLY A 215 6.05 -3.04 1.05
CA GLY A 215 5.04 -1.98 0.97
C GLY A 215 4.43 -1.65 2.33
N ILE A 216 4.04 -2.65 3.11
CA ILE A 216 3.55 -2.44 4.49
C ILE A 216 4.66 -1.86 5.37
N CYS A 217 5.88 -2.40 5.31
CA CYS A 217 6.97 -1.95 6.16
C CYS A 217 7.32 -0.48 5.98
N TYR A 218 7.20 0.05 4.77
CA TYR A 218 7.56 1.43 4.48
C TYR A 218 6.35 2.29 4.12
N ARG A 219 5.77 2.05 2.95
CA ARG A 219 4.76 2.94 2.36
C ARG A 219 3.52 3.09 3.25
N LEU A 220 3.02 1.97 3.76
CA LEU A 220 1.78 1.97 4.55
C LEU A 220 1.99 2.26 6.04
N THR A 221 3.23 2.34 6.51
CA THR A 221 3.53 2.64 7.92
C THR A 221 4.20 3.99 8.07
N ILE A 222 5.25 4.25 7.31
CA ILE A 222 6.06 5.47 7.46
C ILE A 222 5.42 6.66 6.75
N GLU A 223 4.86 6.49 5.55
CA GLU A 223 4.25 7.62 4.84
C GLU A 223 3.06 8.25 5.58
N PRO A 224 2.11 7.49 6.18
CA PRO A 224 1.07 8.10 7.01
C PRO A 224 1.63 8.84 8.22
N LEU A 225 2.70 8.33 8.85
CA LEU A 225 3.36 9.02 9.98
C LEU A 225 4.00 10.34 9.52
N LEU A 226 4.64 10.35 8.35
CA LEU A 226 5.20 11.59 7.78
C LEU A 226 4.11 12.58 7.39
N LEU A 227 2.98 12.10 6.90
CA LEU A 227 1.83 12.93 6.59
C LEU A 227 1.24 13.56 7.87
N ILE A 228 1.11 12.77 8.94
CA ILE A 228 0.68 13.25 10.26
C ILE A 228 1.68 14.27 10.81
N LEU A 229 2.99 13.98 10.71
CA LEU A 229 4.05 14.91 11.14
C LEU A 229 3.96 16.23 10.38
N GLY A 230 3.86 16.19 9.05
CA GLY A 230 3.74 17.39 8.21
C GLY A 230 2.48 18.18 8.50
N THR A 231 1.35 17.49 8.76
CA THR A 231 0.08 18.09 9.17
C THR A 231 0.20 18.77 10.54
N ALA A 232 0.81 18.08 11.51
CA ALA A 232 1.02 18.63 12.86
C ALA A 232 1.94 19.85 12.85
N LEU A 233 3.03 19.81 12.05
CA LEU A 233 3.92 20.96 11.88
C LEU A 233 3.20 22.12 11.20
N ASN A 234 2.38 21.88 10.19
CA ASN A 234 1.59 22.91 9.53
C ASN A 234 0.59 23.56 10.49
N ILE A 235 -0.14 22.74 11.28
CA ILE A 235 -1.06 23.26 12.32
C ILE A 235 -0.28 24.06 13.38
N TYR A 236 0.88 23.55 13.82
CA TYR A 236 1.72 24.25 14.78
C TYR A 236 2.20 25.62 14.26
N LEU A 237 2.70 25.69 13.03
CA LEU A 237 3.11 26.94 12.38
C LEU A 237 1.93 27.90 12.22
N MET A 238 0.77 27.40 11.84
CA MET A 238 -0.46 28.20 11.72
C MET A 238 -0.91 28.73 13.08
N GLN A 239 -0.85 27.89 14.13
CA GLN A 239 -1.19 28.32 15.50
C GLN A 239 -0.20 29.36 16.04
N SER A 240 1.11 29.11 15.91
CA SER A 240 2.13 29.99 16.46
C SER A 240 2.14 31.38 15.81
N THR A 241 1.68 31.47 14.56
CA THR A 241 1.73 32.74 13.80
C THR A 241 0.39 33.48 13.78
N TYR A 242 -0.72 32.72 13.64
CA TYR A 242 -2.05 33.30 13.39
C TYR A 242 -3.10 32.89 14.41
N GLY A 243 -2.72 32.12 15.44
CA GLY A 243 -3.68 31.56 16.41
C GLY A 243 -4.47 32.61 17.17
N ASP A 244 -3.87 33.76 17.44
CA ASP A 244 -4.54 34.88 18.17
C ASP A 244 -5.40 35.74 17.24
N VAL A 245 -5.06 35.81 15.95
CA VAL A 245 -5.75 36.66 14.96
C VAL A 245 -6.93 35.92 14.33
N VAL A 246 -6.77 34.64 13.94
CA VAL A 246 -7.84 33.86 13.29
C VAL A 246 -8.06 32.52 13.99
N PRO A 247 -8.50 32.50 15.25
CA PRO A 247 -8.67 31.28 16.04
C PRO A 247 -9.71 30.31 15.44
N ASP A 248 -10.71 30.79 14.74
CA ASP A 248 -11.76 29.97 14.13
C ASP A 248 -11.27 29.20 12.91
N LEU A 249 -10.30 29.75 12.20
CA LEU A 249 -9.64 29.03 11.10
C LEU A 249 -8.87 27.81 11.63
N LEU A 250 -8.20 27.95 12.77
CA LEU A 250 -7.50 26.84 13.40
C LEU A 250 -8.46 25.73 13.86
N LYS A 251 -9.59 26.13 14.48
CA LYS A 251 -10.65 25.19 14.89
C LYS A 251 -11.21 24.44 13.66
N LEU A 252 -11.44 25.17 12.55
CA LEU A 252 -11.89 24.59 11.30
C LEU A 252 -10.84 23.59 10.72
N ALA A 253 -9.56 23.94 10.78
CA ALA A 253 -8.46 23.11 10.31
C ALA A 253 -8.39 21.78 11.08
N VAL A 254 -8.42 21.84 12.40
CA VAL A 254 -8.41 20.65 13.27
C VAL A 254 -9.67 19.82 13.05
N PHE A 255 -10.85 20.49 13.04
CA PHE A 255 -12.12 19.83 12.77
C PHE A 255 -12.13 19.08 11.46
N LEU A 256 -11.61 19.67 10.37
CA LEU A 256 -11.56 19.05 9.04
C LEU A 256 -10.80 17.71 9.05
N VAL A 257 -9.63 17.65 9.71
CA VAL A 257 -8.82 16.43 9.78
C VAL A 257 -9.61 15.30 10.47
N PHE A 258 -10.18 15.59 11.64
CA PHE A 258 -10.95 14.58 12.38
C PHE A 258 -12.26 14.22 11.67
N PHE A 259 -12.91 15.17 11.01
CA PHE A 259 -14.18 14.96 10.32
C PHE A 259 -14.01 14.05 9.10
N ILE A 260 -12.95 14.25 8.30
CA ILE A 260 -12.64 13.37 7.16
C ILE A 260 -12.34 11.96 7.65
N LEU A 261 -11.54 11.78 8.70
CA LEU A 261 -11.28 10.48 9.29
C LEU A 261 -12.55 9.82 9.82
N PHE A 262 -13.41 10.59 10.51
CA PHE A 262 -14.67 10.10 11.05
C PHE A 262 -15.64 9.61 9.97
N ILE A 263 -15.66 10.25 8.81
CA ILE A 263 -16.47 9.79 7.67
C ILE A 263 -15.82 8.60 6.96
N THR A 264 -14.52 8.68 6.72
CA THR A 264 -13.82 7.68 5.88
C THR A 264 -13.72 6.32 6.56
N ILE A 265 -13.37 6.28 7.86
CA ILE A 265 -13.12 5.01 8.57
C ILE A 265 -14.36 4.08 8.57
N PRO A 266 -15.58 4.51 8.90
CA PRO A 266 -16.76 3.64 8.87
C PRO A 266 -17.11 3.14 7.47
N LEU A 267 -16.93 4.00 6.45
CA LEU A 267 -17.24 3.66 5.06
C LEU A 267 -16.29 2.62 4.46
N THR A 268 -15.09 2.47 5.02
CA THR A 268 -14.11 1.48 4.52
C THR A 268 -14.61 0.04 4.63
N GLY A 269 -15.38 -0.29 5.66
CA GLY A 269 -15.97 -1.62 5.81
C GLY A 269 -16.92 -1.97 4.67
N LEU A 270 -17.81 -1.02 4.32
CA LEU A 270 -18.75 -1.18 3.21
C LEU A 270 -18.04 -1.21 1.86
N ALA A 271 -17.07 -0.30 1.64
CA ALA A 271 -16.25 -0.27 0.43
C ALA A 271 -15.55 -1.61 0.21
N ARG A 272 -14.94 -2.18 1.26
CA ARG A 272 -14.28 -3.49 1.22
C ARG A 272 -15.27 -4.58 0.81
N ARG A 273 -16.43 -4.65 1.44
CA ARG A 273 -17.46 -5.66 1.11
C ARG A 273 -17.89 -5.57 -0.36
N LEU A 274 -18.12 -4.37 -0.88
CA LEU A 274 -18.46 -4.16 -2.29
C LEU A 274 -17.31 -4.58 -3.21
N GLN A 275 -16.07 -4.24 -2.87
CA GLN A 275 -14.88 -4.64 -3.62
C GLN A 275 -14.69 -6.17 -3.63
N GLN A 276 -15.00 -6.87 -2.53
CA GLN A 276 -14.94 -8.33 -2.44
C GLN A 276 -15.96 -8.97 -3.37
N ILE A 277 -17.22 -8.52 -3.32
CA ILE A 277 -18.29 -9.00 -4.20
C ILE A 277 -17.93 -8.76 -5.68
N ASN A 278 -17.37 -7.60 -6.00
CA ASN A 278 -16.91 -7.27 -7.34
C ASN A 278 -15.80 -8.21 -7.82
N ARG A 279 -14.80 -8.48 -6.96
CA ARG A 279 -13.69 -9.41 -7.28
C ARG A 279 -14.19 -10.84 -7.46
N ALA A 280 -15.11 -11.31 -6.60
CA ALA A 280 -15.70 -12.64 -6.73
C ALA A 280 -16.46 -12.80 -8.06
N ALA A 281 -17.21 -11.79 -8.47
CA ALA A 281 -17.90 -11.81 -9.76
C ALA A 281 -16.90 -11.79 -10.95
N GLY A 282 -15.83 -11.02 -10.87
CA GLY A 282 -14.73 -11.03 -11.86
C GLY A 282 -14.04 -12.38 -11.95
N ALA A 283 -13.73 -13.01 -10.83
CA ALA A 283 -13.15 -14.36 -10.79
C ALA A 283 -14.09 -15.41 -11.42
N SER A 284 -15.40 -15.32 -11.17
CA SER A 284 -16.39 -16.21 -11.79
C SER A 284 -16.39 -16.09 -13.32
N THR A 285 -16.24 -14.87 -13.87
CA THR A 285 -16.12 -14.65 -15.31
C THR A 285 -14.85 -15.28 -15.88
N THR A 286 -13.71 -15.10 -15.19
CA THR A 286 -12.43 -15.70 -15.59
C THR A 286 -12.50 -17.23 -15.55
N ASN A 287 -13.04 -17.81 -14.48
CA ASN A 287 -13.20 -19.25 -14.33
C ASN A 287 -14.10 -19.86 -15.43
N ALA A 288 -15.20 -19.18 -15.77
CA ALA A 288 -16.06 -19.62 -16.85
C ALA A 288 -15.34 -19.66 -18.21
N MET A 289 -14.48 -18.68 -18.49
CA MET A 289 -13.67 -18.65 -19.70
C MET A 289 -12.59 -19.73 -19.68
N GLU A 290 -11.86 -19.87 -18.57
CA GLU A 290 -10.80 -20.85 -18.39
C GLU A 290 -11.33 -22.28 -18.58
N GLU A 291 -12.43 -22.63 -17.91
CA GLU A 291 -13.09 -23.94 -18.04
C GLU A 291 -13.54 -24.25 -19.48
N SER A 292 -14.09 -23.24 -20.17
CA SER A 292 -14.51 -23.41 -21.58
C SER A 292 -13.32 -23.62 -22.53
N ILE A 293 -12.19 -22.93 -22.28
CA ILE A 293 -10.96 -23.07 -23.08
C ILE A 293 -10.25 -24.39 -22.79
N GLU A 294 -10.12 -24.77 -21.53
CA GLU A 294 -9.51 -26.06 -21.14
C GLU A 294 -10.27 -27.24 -21.76
N ASN A 295 -11.58 -27.16 -21.88
CA ASN A 295 -12.43 -28.18 -22.45
C ASN A 295 -12.88 -27.89 -23.90
N ILE A 296 -12.12 -27.08 -24.64
CA ILE A 296 -12.53 -26.56 -25.96
C ILE A 296 -12.86 -27.70 -26.97
N SER A 297 -12.14 -28.80 -26.92
CA SER A 297 -12.41 -29.96 -27.79
C SER A 297 -13.76 -30.61 -27.49
N ALA A 298 -14.18 -30.68 -26.23
CA ALA A 298 -15.49 -31.18 -25.83
C ALA A 298 -16.59 -30.19 -26.23
N VAL A 299 -16.38 -28.88 -25.99
CA VAL A 299 -17.30 -27.82 -26.38
C VAL A 299 -17.59 -27.84 -27.88
N GLN A 300 -16.54 -27.99 -28.70
CA GLN A 300 -16.68 -28.02 -30.16
C GLN A 300 -17.31 -29.33 -30.64
N SER A 301 -16.88 -30.50 -30.10
CA SER A 301 -17.39 -31.79 -30.55
C SER A 301 -18.85 -32.03 -30.19
N LEU A 302 -19.31 -31.48 -29.07
CA LEU A 302 -20.68 -31.55 -28.59
C LEU A 302 -21.59 -30.42 -29.14
N GLY A 303 -21.06 -29.48 -29.89
CA GLY A 303 -21.79 -28.33 -30.40
C GLY A 303 -22.29 -27.38 -29.28
N ALA A 304 -21.61 -27.37 -28.12
CA ALA A 304 -22.04 -26.63 -26.93
C ALA A 304 -21.62 -25.15 -26.93
N SER A 305 -21.01 -24.65 -28.01
CA SER A 305 -20.47 -23.29 -28.10
C SER A 305 -21.47 -22.20 -27.74
N LYS A 306 -22.74 -22.36 -28.18
CA LYS A 306 -23.78 -21.37 -27.86
C LYS A 306 -24.07 -21.29 -26.35
N LYS A 307 -24.14 -22.45 -25.68
CA LYS A 307 -24.40 -22.55 -24.24
C LYS A 307 -23.24 -21.96 -23.42
N GLU A 308 -22.01 -22.18 -23.85
CA GLU A 308 -20.84 -21.62 -23.18
C GLU A 308 -20.73 -20.10 -23.36
N ILE A 309 -21.11 -19.57 -24.55
CA ILE A 309 -21.21 -18.12 -24.77
C ILE A 309 -22.28 -17.50 -23.89
N GLU A 310 -23.46 -18.12 -23.76
CA GLU A 310 -24.53 -17.66 -22.87
C GLU A 310 -24.05 -17.66 -21.39
N ARG A 311 -23.41 -18.74 -20.93
CA ARG A 311 -22.86 -18.87 -19.57
C ARG A 311 -21.82 -17.77 -19.29
N PHE A 312 -20.91 -17.53 -20.23
CA PHE A 312 -19.90 -16.47 -20.10
C PHE A 312 -20.56 -15.08 -20.10
N SER A 313 -21.55 -14.87 -20.97
CA SER A 313 -22.29 -13.59 -21.04
C SER A 313 -22.98 -13.27 -19.71
N ASP A 314 -23.66 -14.27 -19.10
CA ASP A 314 -24.33 -14.10 -17.81
C ASP A 314 -23.34 -13.76 -16.69
N ALA A 315 -22.22 -14.46 -16.64
CA ALA A 315 -21.16 -14.18 -15.66
C ALA A 315 -20.55 -12.78 -15.87
N SER A 316 -20.35 -12.38 -17.13
CA SER A 316 -19.80 -11.07 -17.49
C SER A 316 -20.79 -9.94 -17.14
N GLU A 317 -22.09 -10.14 -17.38
CA GLU A 317 -23.12 -9.15 -17.02
C GLU A 317 -23.23 -8.96 -15.51
N GLU A 318 -23.17 -10.06 -14.72
CA GLU A 318 -23.14 -9.98 -13.25
C GLU A 318 -21.88 -9.24 -12.77
N SER A 319 -20.71 -9.55 -13.33
CA SER A 319 -19.46 -8.85 -13.02
C SER A 319 -19.56 -7.35 -13.33
N TYR A 320 -20.08 -6.98 -14.50
CA TYR A 320 -20.33 -5.58 -14.87
C TYR A 320 -21.28 -4.89 -13.89
N ARG A 321 -22.39 -5.54 -13.52
CA ARG A 321 -23.34 -5.00 -12.56
C ARG A 321 -22.70 -4.73 -11.20
N ARG A 322 -21.89 -5.68 -10.69
CA ARG A 322 -21.15 -5.52 -9.40
C ARG A 322 -20.11 -4.42 -9.49
N HIS A 323 -19.36 -4.39 -10.59
CA HIS A 323 -18.36 -3.33 -10.83
C HIS A 323 -19.02 -1.95 -10.84
N ARG A 324 -20.15 -1.79 -11.52
CA ARG A 324 -20.89 -0.52 -11.55
C ARG A 324 -21.33 -0.06 -10.16
N HIS A 325 -21.83 -0.96 -9.32
CA HIS A 325 -22.21 -0.61 -7.94
C HIS A 325 -21.00 -0.17 -7.12
N THR A 326 -19.89 -0.85 -7.25
CA THR A 326 -18.64 -0.50 -6.57
C THR A 326 -18.11 0.86 -7.05
N ALA A 327 -18.09 1.10 -8.36
CA ALA A 327 -17.65 2.35 -8.95
C ALA A 327 -18.53 3.54 -8.52
N LEU A 328 -19.85 3.35 -8.49
CA LEU A 328 -20.78 4.38 -8.01
C LEU A 328 -20.58 4.70 -6.53
N PHE A 329 -20.30 3.69 -5.71
CA PHE A 329 -20.02 3.89 -4.29
C PHE A 329 -18.67 4.61 -4.06
N ASP A 330 -17.63 4.23 -4.79
CA ASP A 330 -16.33 4.91 -4.75
C ASP A 330 -16.44 6.37 -5.22
N ALA A 331 -17.25 6.62 -6.26
CA ALA A 331 -17.55 7.98 -6.72
C ALA A 331 -18.32 8.79 -5.66
N LEU A 332 -19.25 8.17 -4.95
CA LEU A 332 -20.00 8.83 -3.86
C LEU A 332 -19.07 9.21 -2.70
N ILE A 333 -18.19 8.30 -2.27
CA ILE A 333 -17.18 8.61 -1.23
C ILE A 333 -16.30 9.77 -1.68
N SER A 334 -15.81 9.73 -2.92
CA SER A 334 -14.98 10.79 -3.48
C SER A 334 -15.72 12.13 -3.51
N MET A 335 -16.99 12.13 -3.92
CA MET A 335 -17.84 13.32 -3.95
C MET A 335 -18.00 13.91 -2.53
N VAL A 336 -18.28 13.08 -1.53
CA VAL A 336 -18.39 13.54 -0.13
C VAL A 336 -17.08 14.15 0.34
N ASN A 337 -15.94 13.50 0.07
CA ASN A 337 -14.62 14.04 0.42
C ASN A 337 -14.36 15.40 -0.26
N TYR A 338 -14.66 15.52 -1.56
CA TYR A 338 -14.49 16.79 -2.28
C TYR A 338 -15.40 17.89 -1.70
N ILE A 339 -16.66 17.60 -1.38
CA ILE A 339 -17.56 18.56 -0.75
C ILE A 339 -17.01 19.01 0.61
N CYS A 340 -16.47 18.10 1.41
CA CYS A 340 -15.87 18.43 2.70
C CYS A 340 -14.62 19.33 2.54
N ILE A 341 -13.72 18.98 1.61
CA ILE A 341 -12.49 19.72 1.35
C ILE A 341 -12.81 21.12 0.78
N PHE A 342 -13.56 21.20 -0.30
CA PHE A 342 -13.86 22.47 -0.93
C PHE A 342 -14.84 23.32 -0.13
N GLY A 343 -15.78 22.69 0.59
CA GLY A 343 -16.68 23.38 1.50
C GLY A 343 -15.94 24.04 2.67
N SER A 344 -15.00 23.31 3.31
CA SER A 344 -14.14 23.87 4.34
C SER A 344 -13.19 24.96 3.80
N MET A 345 -12.71 24.79 2.57
CA MET A 345 -11.89 25.80 1.89
C MET A 345 -12.69 27.08 1.64
N ALA A 346 -13.95 26.98 1.24
CA ALA A 346 -14.83 28.15 1.07
C ALA A 346 -15.07 28.88 2.40
N ILE A 347 -15.28 28.14 3.49
CA ILE A 347 -15.41 28.73 4.83
C ILE A 347 -14.10 29.41 5.24
N ALA A 348 -12.96 28.76 5.06
CA ALA A 348 -11.65 29.32 5.36
C ALA A 348 -11.41 30.61 4.55
N PHE A 349 -11.78 30.62 3.28
CA PHE A 349 -11.69 31.78 2.41
C PHE A 349 -12.46 32.97 2.98
N VAL A 350 -13.69 32.77 3.44
CA VAL A 350 -14.51 33.84 4.05
C VAL A 350 -13.90 34.33 5.36
N LEU A 351 -13.46 33.41 6.25
CA LEU A 351 -12.86 33.78 7.52
C LEU A 351 -11.60 34.63 7.33
N ILE A 352 -10.68 34.22 6.47
CA ILE A 352 -9.43 34.93 6.23
C ILE A 352 -9.71 36.27 5.52
N SER A 353 -10.65 36.31 4.55
CA SER A 353 -11.02 37.54 3.86
C SER A 353 -11.57 38.59 4.81
N ASN A 354 -12.40 38.21 5.79
CA ASN A 354 -12.92 39.13 6.77
C ASN A 354 -11.80 39.75 7.63
N SER A 355 -10.84 38.96 8.12
CA SER A 355 -9.70 39.49 8.89
C SER A 355 -8.78 40.41 8.06
N VAL A 356 -8.70 40.18 6.74
CA VAL A 356 -7.99 41.12 5.85
C VAL A 356 -8.76 42.44 5.67
N ILE A 357 -10.09 42.36 5.52
CA ILE A 357 -10.95 43.56 5.42
C ILE A 357 -10.89 44.38 6.69
N ASP A 358 -10.85 43.72 7.86
CA ASP A 358 -10.74 44.35 9.18
C ASP A 358 -9.32 44.90 9.47
N ASN A 359 -8.38 44.79 8.52
CA ASN A 359 -6.96 45.18 8.62
C ASN A 359 -6.16 44.45 9.73
N GLU A 360 -6.61 43.29 10.18
CA GLU A 360 -5.86 42.44 11.11
C GLU A 360 -4.76 41.64 10.44
N LEU A 361 -4.92 41.37 9.12
CA LEU A 361 -4.00 40.59 8.28
C LEU A 361 -3.62 41.37 7.02
N THR A 362 -2.41 41.10 6.51
CA THR A 362 -1.98 41.58 5.20
C THR A 362 -2.54 40.71 4.07
N VAL A 363 -2.47 41.19 2.82
CA VAL A 363 -2.81 40.39 1.64
C VAL A 363 -1.84 39.22 1.48
N GLY A 364 -0.59 39.38 1.91
CA GLY A 364 0.39 38.29 1.96
C GLY A 364 0.02 37.22 2.99
N ASP A 365 -0.48 37.62 4.17
CA ASP A 365 -1.01 36.68 5.17
C ASP A 365 -2.16 35.85 4.63
N TYR A 366 -3.06 36.47 3.85
CA TYR A 366 -4.12 35.77 3.15
C TYR A 366 -3.57 34.64 2.25
N SER A 367 -2.55 34.96 1.43
CA SER A 367 -1.95 33.97 0.52
C SER A 367 -1.25 32.82 1.28
N ALA A 368 -0.59 33.14 2.39
CA ALA A 368 0.03 32.13 3.26
C ALA A 368 -1.00 31.20 3.90
N LEU A 369 -2.03 31.76 4.53
CA LEU A 369 -3.08 31.01 5.23
C LEU A 369 -3.88 30.11 4.29
N ILE A 370 -4.25 30.60 3.09
CA ILE A 370 -4.92 29.79 2.07
C ILE A 370 -4.03 28.61 1.62
N SER A 371 -2.74 28.88 1.41
CA SER A 371 -1.78 27.81 1.05
C SER A 371 -1.64 26.77 2.16
N MET A 372 -1.51 27.21 3.43
CA MET A 372 -1.42 26.31 4.57
C MET A 372 -2.69 25.48 4.73
N PHE A 373 -3.86 26.09 4.57
CA PHE A 373 -5.13 25.39 4.65
C PHE A 373 -5.33 24.39 3.50
N PHE A 374 -4.88 24.73 2.29
CA PHE A 374 -4.89 23.82 1.15
C PHE A 374 -3.99 22.59 1.40
N MET A 375 -2.77 22.81 1.92
CA MET A 375 -1.88 21.70 2.29
C MET A 375 -2.52 20.79 3.34
N LEU A 376 -3.17 21.36 4.34
CA LEU A 376 -3.87 20.62 5.39
C LEU A 376 -5.03 19.78 4.82
N SER A 377 -5.86 20.40 3.97
CA SER A 377 -7.00 19.74 3.34
C SER A 377 -6.56 18.56 2.46
N SER A 378 -5.49 18.74 1.70
CA SER A 378 -4.88 17.67 0.88
C SER A 378 -4.34 16.53 1.74
N ALA A 379 -3.67 16.85 2.86
CA ALA A 379 -3.14 15.86 3.78
C ALA A 379 -4.26 15.05 4.46
N ALA A 380 -5.35 15.70 4.86
CA ALA A 380 -6.51 15.05 5.47
C ALA A 380 -7.16 14.02 4.52
N GLY A 381 -7.32 14.39 3.23
CA GLY A 381 -7.79 13.45 2.18
C GLY A 381 -6.87 12.25 2.00
N GLY A 382 -5.54 12.47 2.03
CA GLY A 382 -4.53 11.41 1.90
C GLY A 382 -4.58 10.37 3.01
N LEU A 383 -4.79 10.75 4.26
CA LEU A 383 -4.85 9.83 5.41
C LEU A 383 -5.93 8.75 5.26
N GLY A 384 -7.10 9.12 4.73
CA GLY A 384 -8.19 8.17 4.47
C GLY A 384 -7.82 7.11 3.44
N LEU A 385 -7.11 7.49 2.38
CA LEU A 385 -6.69 6.58 1.31
C LEU A 385 -5.66 5.54 1.81
N TYR A 386 -4.73 5.92 2.68
CA TYR A 386 -3.77 4.98 3.26
C TYR A 386 -4.42 3.87 4.08
N TRP A 387 -5.50 4.16 4.80
CA TRP A 387 -6.23 3.13 5.54
C TRP A 387 -6.82 2.06 4.60
N VAL A 388 -7.41 2.48 3.48
CA VAL A 388 -7.95 1.56 2.47
C VAL A 388 -6.83 0.72 1.84
N GLU A 389 -5.70 1.31 1.55
CA GLU A 389 -4.54 0.63 0.95
C GLU A 389 -3.92 -0.39 1.91
N ILE A 390 -3.83 -0.10 3.22
CA ILE A 390 -3.41 -1.07 4.23
C ILE A 390 -4.27 -2.33 4.17
N GLN A 391 -5.58 -2.19 4.13
CA GLN A 391 -6.49 -3.33 4.11
C GLN A 391 -6.30 -4.24 2.89
N LYS A 392 -6.00 -3.66 1.72
CA LYS A 392 -5.72 -4.41 0.49
C LYS A 392 -4.43 -5.24 0.60
N ASN A 393 -3.38 -4.64 1.15
CA ASN A 393 -2.05 -5.28 1.23
C ASN A 393 -1.98 -6.35 2.33
N ILE A 394 -2.74 -6.20 3.41
CA ILE A 394 -2.75 -7.17 4.51
C ILE A 394 -3.25 -8.54 4.07
N ALA A 395 -4.23 -8.61 3.17
CA ALA A 395 -4.72 -9.88 2.66
C ALA A 395 -3.60 -10.69 1.98
N ALA A 396 -2.77 -10.04 1.15
CA ALA A 396 -1.62 -10.67 0.50
C ALA A 396 -0.56 -11.13 1.51
N VAL A 397 -0.22 -10.27 2.48
CA VAL A 397 0.78 -10.60 3.51
C VAL A 397 0.29 -11.71 4.46
N ARG A 398 -1.01 -11.80 4.72
CA ARG A 398 -1.59 -12.92 5.48
C ARG A 398 -1.35 -14.24 4.78
N ARG A 399 -1.54 -14.31 3.45
CA ARG A 399 -1.24 -15.52 2.66
C ARG A 399 0.25 -15.91 2.75
N VAL A 400 1.13 -14.92 2.63
CA VAL A 400 2.58 -15.14 2.78
C VAL A 400 2.93 -15.69 4.16
N PHE A 401 2.40 -15.11 5.23
CA PHE A 401 2.65 -15.59 6.58
C PHE A 401 2.07 -16.97 6.85
N PHE A 402 0.95 -17.32 6.22
CA PHE A 402 0.39 -18.66 6.32
C PHE A 402 1.41 -19.73 5.87
N PHE A 403 2.08 -19.53 4.73
CA PHE A 403 3.13 -20.44 4.26
C PHE A 403 4.37 -20.46 5.16
N ILE A 404 4.79 -19.28 5.64
CA ILE A 404 5.95 -19.20 6.53
C ILE A 404 5.72 -19.94 7.84
N ASP A 405 4.47 -19.92 8.36
CA ASP A 405 4.10 -20.51 9.65
C ASP A 405 3.66 -21.98 9.54
N HIS A 406 3.45 -22.46 8.31
CA HIS A 406 3.04 -23.85 8.13
C HIS A 406 4.12 -24.82 8.62
N THR A 407 3.70 -25.92 9.23
CA THR A 407 4.62 -26.94 9.75
C THR A 407 5.43 -27.55 8.62
N SER A 408 6.74 -27.61 8.80
CA SER A 408 7.64 -28.28 7.88
C SER A 408 7.68 -29.77 8.15
N GLU A 409 7.69 -30.59 7.10
CA GLU A 409 7.96 -32.03 7.21
C GLU A 409 9.37 -32.32 7.72
N TYR A 410 10.27 -31.34 7.58
CA TYR A 410 11.66 -31.48 7.96
C TYR A 410 11.84 -31.23 9.47
N ASN A 411 12.08 -32.30 10.22
CA ASN A 411 12.52 -32.21 11.60
C ASN A 411 14.05 -32.06 11.66
N GLU A 412 14.59 -31.07 12.35
CA GLU A 412 16.03 -30.83 12.50
C GLU A 412 16.75 -31.97 13.22
N ASP A 413 16.02 -32.78 13.98
CA ASP A 413 16.48 -33.99 14.65
C ASP A 413 16.66 -35.22 13.73
N THR A 414 16.83 -35.02 12.44
CA THR A 414 17.03 -36.13 11.49
C THR A 414 18.36 -36.81 11.74
N ARG A 415 18.31 -38.04 12.24
CA ARG A 415 19.47 -38.93 12.28
C ARG A 415 19.94 -39.21 10.85
N ARG A 416 21.22 -38.96 10.56
CA ARG A 416 21.81 -39.35 9.28
C ARG A 416 21.59 -40.82 9.03
N MET A 417 20.80 -41.13 8.00
CA MET A 417 20.56 -42.51 7.60
C MET A 417 21.89 -43.13 7.15
N ARG A 418 22.22 -44.29 7.69
CA ARG A 418 23.39 -45.08 7.21
C ARG A 418 23.09 -45.57 5.81
N ARG A 419 24.14 -45.72 4.99
CA ARG A 419 24.02 -46.32 3.64
C ARG A 419 23.29 -47.65 3.74
N ILE A 420 22.24 -47.84 2.94
CA ILE A 420 21.48 -49.10 2.87
C ILE A 420 22.41 -50.22 2.38
N GLN A 421 22.56 -51.27 3.17
CA GLN A 421 23.48 -52.36 2.86
C GLN A 421 22.73 -53.65 2.41
N LYS A 422 21.50 -53.86 2.80
CA LYS A 422 20.74 -55.07 2.52
C LYS A 422 19.46 -54.87 1.70
N GLY A 423 18.93 -53.68 1.75
CA GLY A 423 17.66 -53.32 1.13
C GLY A 423 16.68 -52.66 2.10
N VAL A 424 15.45 -52.44 1.65
CA VAL A 424 14.36 -51.82 2.43
C VAL A 424 13.26 -52.85 2.61
N LYS A 425 12.73 -52.98 3.82
CA LYS A 425 11.60 -53.85 4.15
C LYS A 425 10.43 -53.02 4.65
N ILE A 426 9.31 -53.16 4.00
CA ILE A 426 8.03 -52.54 4.38
C ILE A 426 7.22 -53.64 5.00
N ARG A 427 6.66 -53.43 6.19
CA ARG A 427 5.86 -54.40 6.92
C ARG A 427 4.61 -53.73 7.49
N ASN A 428 3.45 -54.32 7.18
CA ASN A 428 2.14 -53.93 7.69
C ASN A 428 1.89 -52.41 7.59
N VAL A 429 2.20 -51.81 6.44
CA VAL A 429 2.03 -50.35 6.24
C VAL A 429 0.63 -50.07 5.72
N ASP A 430 -0.08 -49.25 6.47
CA ASP A 430 -1.34 -48.63 6.05
C ASP A 430 -1.11 -47.18 5.77
N PHE A 431 -1.73 -46.66 4.71
CA PHE A 431 -1.70 -45.24 4.39
C PHE A 431 -3.07 -44.76 3.95
N SER A 432 -3.52 -43.66 4.55
CA SER A 432 -4.74 -42.95 4.16
C SER A 432 -4.44 -41.49 3.91
N TYR A 433 -5.04 -40.91 2.88
CA TYR A 433 -4.96 -39.48 2.62
C TYR A 433 -5.71 -38.69 3.72
N PRO A 434 -5.40 -37.38 3.91
CA PRO A 434 -6.06 -36.53 4.90
C PRO A 434 -7.58 -36.42 4.71
N ASP A 435 -8.09 -36.67 3.51
CA ASP A 435 -9.52 -36.74 3.17
C ASP A 435 -10.21 -38.04 3.66
N GLY A 436 -9.47 -38.96 4.31
CA GLY A 436 -9.95 -40.24 4.83
C GLY A 436 -9.95 -41.36 3.81
N ARG A 437 -9.54 -41.15 2.56
CA ARG A 437 -9.38 -42.24 1.56
C ARG A 437 -8.20 -43.12 1.94
N SER A 438 -8.45 -44.38 2.17
CA SER A 438 -7.42 -45.38 2.40
C SER A 438 -6.81 -45.79 1.07
N ALA A 439 -5.52 -45.47 0.84
CA ALA A 439 -4.79 -45.81 -0.39
C ALA A 439 -4.00 -47.11 -0.27
N LEU A 440 -3.45 -47.41 0.90
CA LEU A 440 -2.67 -48.64 1.13
C LEU A 440 -3.19 -49.33 2.39
N LYS A 441 -3.32 -50.65 2.31
CA LYS A 441 -3.76 -51.49 3.46
C LYS A 441 -2.84 -52.70 3.60
N ASN A 442 -2.24 -52.86 4.77
CA ASN A 442 -1.41 -53.99 5.16
C ASN A 442 -0.34 -54.34 4.11
N ILE A 443 0.35 -53.35 3.57
CA ILE A 443 1.37 -53.54 2.56
C ILE A 443 2.63 -54.17 3.15
N ASN A 444 3.05 -55.26 2.57
CA ASN A 444 4.27 -55.99 2.91
C ASN A 444 5.13 -56.12 1.67
N LEU A 445 6.36 -55.55 1.67
CA LEU A 445 7.22 -55.53 0.51
C LEU A 445 8.70 -55.64 0.92
N ASP A 446 9.45 -56.46 0.21
CA ASP A 446 10.90 -56.60 0.33
C ASP A 446 11.58 -56.00 -0.90
N LEU A 447 12.41 -54.99 -0.69
CA LEU A 447 13.16 -54.26 -1.74
C LEU A 447 14.64 -54.54 -1.55
N PRO A 448 15.19 -55.62 -2.15
CA PRO A 448 16.62 -55.99 -2.02
C PRO A 448 17.52 -54.97 -2.75
N LEU A 449 18.69 -54.76 -2.19
CA LEU A 449 19.69 -53.88 -2.79
C LEU A 449 20.13 -54.38 -4.18
N GLY A 450 20.30 -53.46 -5.14
CA GLY A 450 20.81 -53.75 -6.49
C GLY A 450 19.75 -54.32 -7.46
N LYS A 451 18.48 -54.40 -7.07
CA LYS A 451 17.39 -54.80 -7.98
C LYS A 451 16.49 -53.61 -8.31
N VAL A 452 15.98 -53.61 -9.51
CA VAL A 452 14.90 -52.70 -9.95
C VAL A 452 13.56 -53.39 -9.68
N ILE A 453 12.69 -52.70 -8.97
CA ILE A 453 11.36 -53.19 -8.66
C ILE A 453 10.33 -52.21 -9.22
N ALA A 454 9.41 -52.70 -10.03
CA ALA A 454 8.29 -51.94 -10.54
C ALA A 454 7.06 -52.18 -9.65
N VAL A 455 6.50 -51.09 -9.17
CA VAL A 455 5.21 -51.09 -8.46
C VAL A 455 4.13 -50.71 -9.48
N VAL A 456 3.15 -51.58 -9.66
CA VAL A 456 2.06 -51.40 -10.62
C VAL A 456 0.73 -51.52 -9.88
N GLY A 457 -0.23 -50.74 -10.29
CA GLY A 457 -1.57 -50.74 -9.69
C GLY A 457 -2.46 -49.67 -10.30
N PRO A 458 -3.73 -49.64 -9.95
CA PRO A 458 -4.57 -48.51 -10.34
C PRO A 458 -4.01 -47.20 -9.74
N THR A 459 -4.05 -46.15 -10.49
CA THR A 459 -3.76 -44.81 -9.99
C THR A 459 -4.82 -44.43 -8.97
N GLY A 460 -4.41 -44.08 -7.79
CA GLY A 460 -5.28 -43.79 -6.64
C GLY A 460 -6.19 -42.58 -6.82
#